data_28abaa649387c38ee4968bb19a925343
#
_entry.id   28abaa649387c38ee4968bb19a925343
#
_cell.length_a   1.000
_cell.length_b   1.000
_cell.length_c   1.000
_cell.angle_alpha   90.00
_cell.angle_beta   90.00
_cell.angle_gamma   90.00
#
_symmetry.space_group_name_H-M   'P 1'
#
loop_
_entity.id
_entity.type
_entity.pdbx_description
1 polymer ?
#
loop_
_entity_poly.entity_id
_entity_poly.type
_entity_poly.pdbx_seq_one_letter_code
_entity_poly.pdbx_strand_id
1 'polypeptide(L)'
;MKNRIRKFKDGKICSDELIRFKKEIDLMTDEELDKCLNNCESNLIFTNSDIDAMQDKLNEEIKTEKRQIVLHRFFKACVAVMLPAILLSSFWAFNFYRDLKQYESIIYRNITIGTDNGETSMTILPDGSKIIMGPQSTLSYNIGTFNLENREIKYDGEGYFSIKKNTEAPFKLKVSDLEIKVLGTRFSLYAREDKNSTEVYLEEGSLQLTSFISDSKKLLCPGETAVIHNETGEIEIVDDTSDYRRTAGQSIIYFKSSSLSNVAKDLELYYGKDVIVGKDIEHIQFTGSLPTNNLQQVIFVLENTLNISISINEAENILTFK
;
A
#
# COMPACT_ATOMS: atom_id res chain seq x y z
N MET A 1 -81.81 1.32 24.27
CA MET A 1 -81.82 2.65 23.65
C MET A 1 -81.97 3.79 24.67
N LYS A 2 -83.02 3.90 25.52
CA LYS A 2 -83.17 4.96 26.53
C LYS A 2 -81.93 5.26 27.35
N ASN A 3 -81.24 4.24 27.85
CA ASN A 3 -80.05 4.40 28.68
C ASN A 3 -78.83 4.95 27.94
N ARG A 4 -78.68 4.64 26.66
CA ARG A 4 -77.58 5.15 25.79
C ARG A 4 -77.84 6.59 25.41
N ILE A 5 -79.10 6.97 25.12
CA ILE A 5 -79.49 8.36 24.87
C ILE A 5 -79.20 9.26 26.05
N ARG A 6 -79.51 8.77 27.28
CA ARG A 6 -79.25 9.49 28.50
C ARG A 6 -77.75 9.64 28.77
N LYS A 7 -76.95 8.56 28.61
CA LYS A 7 -75.47 8.60 28.74
C LYS A 7 -74.82 9.57 27.73
N PHE A 8 -75.41 9.65 26.54
CA PHE A 8 -74.93 10.60 25.54
C PHE A 8 -75.16 12.05 25.94
N LYS A 9 -76.40 12.37 26.42
CA LYS A 9 -76.77 13.72 26.85
C LYS A 9 -75.94 14.14 28.09
N ASP A 10 -75.60 13.21 28.98
CA ASP A 10 -74.80 13.45 30.16
C ASP A 10 -73.27 13.50 29.85
N GLY A 11 -72.86 13.32 28.57
CA GLY A 11 -71.50 13.28 28.18
C GLY A 11 -70.70 12.08 28.66
N LYS A 12 -71.36 11.01 29.14
CA LYS A 12 -70.77 9.81 29.77
C LYS A 12 -70.77 8.57 28.86
N ILE A 13 -70.95 8.74 27.56
CA ILE A 13 -70.93 7.62 26.60
C ILE A 13 -69.47 7.40 26.12
N CYS A 14 -69.02 6.13 26.08
CA CYS A 14 -67.70 5.76 25.58
C CYS A 14 -67.73 5.69 24.06
N SER A 15 -66.55 5.95 23.42
CA SER A 15 -66.40 5.97 21.96
C SER A 15 -66.97 4.71 21.26
N ASP A 16 -66.72 3.53 21.82
CA ASP A 16 -67.20 2.26 21.27
C ASP A 16 -68.72 2.11 21.36
N GLU A 17 -69.30 2.57 22.46
CA GLU A 17 -70.75 2.60 22.65
C GLU A 17 -71.42 3.62 21.70
N LEU A 18 -70.72 4.71 21.42
CA LEU A 18 -71.17 5.77 20.50
C LEU A 18 -71.23 5.30 19.04
N ILE A 19 -70.22 4.58 18.59
CA ILE A 19 -70.15 4.01 17.24
C ILE A 19 -71.23 2.96 17.01
N ARG A 20 -71.47 2.10 18.03
CA ARG A 20 -72.56 1.11 17.97
C ARG A 20 -73.92 1.77 17.98
N PHE A 21 -74.08 2.81 18.75
CA PHE A 21 -75.32 3.57 18.84
C PHE A 21 -75.63 4.31 17.49
N LYS A 22 -74.63 4.87 16.83
CA LYS A 22 -74.77 5.43 15.50
C LYS A 22 -75.18 4.39 14.48
N LYS A 23 -74.57 3.21 14.46
CA LYS A 23 -74.97 2.12 13.57
C LYS A 23 -76.39 1.67 13.77
N GLU A 24 -76.88 1.65 15.02
CA GLU A 24 -78.27 1.33 15.33
C GLU A 24 -79.23 2.42 14.76
N ILE A 25 -78.88 3.69 14.89
CA ILE A 25 -79.71 4.82 14.36
C ILE A 25 -79.69 4.82 12.85
N ASP A 26 -78.55 4.61 12.20
CA ASP A 26 -78.44 4.59 10.72
C ASP A 26 -79.22 3.43 10.07
N LEU A 27 -79.58 2.40 10.82
CA LEU A 27 -80.37 1.26 10.36
C LEU A 27 -81.88 1.37 10.69
N MET A 28 -82.33 2.40 11.40
CA MET A 28 -83.73 2.64 11.73
C MET A 28 -84.43 3.49 10.67
N THR A 29 -85.70 3.22 10.46
CA THR A 29 -86.54 4.11 9.67
C THR A 29 -86.94 5.36 10.47
N ASP A 30 -87.24 6.47 9.81
CA ASP A 30 -87.66 7.70 10.53
C ASP A 30 -88.79 7.52 11.43
N GLU A 31 -89.78 6.64 11.06
CA GLU A 31 -90.91 6.30 11.93
C GLU A 31 -90.53 5.53 13.23
N GLU A 32 -89.57 4.65 13.16
CA GLU A 32 -89.04 3.92 14.33
C GLU A 32 -88.22 4.83 15.23
N LEU A 33 -87.48 5.76 14.64
CA LEU A 33 -86.69 6.77 15.36
C LEU A 33 -87.62 7.71 16.14
N ASP A 34 -88.71 8.19 15.52
CA ASP A 34 -89.70 9.04 16.14
C ASP A 34 -90.48 8.33 17.26
N LYS A 35 -90.83 7.05 17.13
CA LYS A 35 -91.36 6.24 18.19
C LYS A 35 -90.40 6.05 19.35
N CYS A 36 -89.13 5.89 19.10
CA CYS A 36 -88.17 5.75 20.18
C CYS A 36 -87.92 7.09 20.92
N LEU A 37 -87.92 8.20 20.19
CA LEU A 37 -87.81 9.54 20.80
C LEU A 37 -89.06 9.95 21.61
N ASN A 38 -90.25 9.69 21.11
CA ASN A 38 -91.51 9.98 21.81
C ASN A 38 -91.78 9.13 23.01
N ASN A 39 -91.20 7.91 23.14
CA ASN A 39 -91.25 7.04 24.28
C ASN A 39 -90.21 7.36 25.35
N CYS A 40 -89.30 8.31 25.15
CA CYS A 40 -88.47 8.84 26.17
C CYS A 40 -89.21 9.98 26.90
N GLU A 41 -89.47 9.77 28.23
CA GLU A 41 -90.18 10.70 29.13
C GLU A 41 -89.93 12.18 28.78
N SER A 42 -91.00 12.98 29.00
CA SER A 42 -91.25 14.35 28.60
C SER A 42 -90.22 15.45 28.97
N ASN A 43 -89.05 15.11 29.36
CA ASN A 43 -87.98 16.08 29.66
C ASN A 43 -86.75 15.98 28.78
N LEU A 44 -86.76 15.20 27.69
CA LEU A 44 -85.65 15.08 26.72
C LEU A 44 -86.05 15.70 25.37
N ILE A 45 -86.25 17.02 25.36
CA ILE A 45 -86.39 17.74 24.11
C ILE A 45 -85.01 17.86 23.50
N PHE A 46 -84.72 17.06 22.43
CA PHE A 46 -83.56 17.27 21.56
C PHE A 46 -83.89 18.40 20.62
N THR A 47 -83.08 19.46 20.70
CA THR A 47 -83.15 20.53 19.66
C THR A 47 -82.31 20.12 18.48
N ASN A 48 -82.61 20.66 17.28
CA ASN A 48 -81.80 20.41 16.10
C ASN A 48 -80.31 20.73 16.35
N SER A 49 -80.02 21.69 17.22
CA SER A 49 -78.62 22.01 17.59
C SER A 49 -77.92 20.90 18.38
N ASP A 50 -78.65 20.09 19.15
CA ASP A 50 -78.08 18.95 19.90
C ASP A 50 -77.77 17.78 18.94
N ILE A 51 -78.55 17.60 17.88
CA ILE A 51 -78.32 16.60 16.84
C ILE A 51 -77.11 16.97 16.00
N ASP A 52 -76.98 18.23 15.59
CA ASP A 52 -75.83 18.75 14.85
C ASP A 52 -74.52 18.65 15.67
N ALA A 53 -74.55 19.03 16.93
CA ALA A 53 -73.41 18.89 17.85
C ALA A 53 -73.00 17.42 18.05
N MET A 54 -73.96 16.48 18.04
CA MET A 54 -73.70 15.05 18.08
C MET A 54 -73.02 14.56 16.82
N GLN A 55 -73.50 14.98 15.63
CA GLN A 55 -72.92 14.62 14.35
C GLN A 55 -71.47 15.16 14.22
N ASP A 56 -71.22 16.38 14.63
CA ASP A 56 -69.90 16.99 14.57
C ASP A 56 -68.88 16.26 15.46
N LYS A 57 -69.24 15.94 16.69
CA LYS A 57 -68.38 15.15 17.57
C LYS A 57 -68.08 13.76 17.01
N LEU A 58 -69.11 13.08 16.49
CA LEU A 58 -68.92 11.77 15.82
C LEU A 58 -68.02 11.85 14.60
N ASN A 59 -68.17 12.87 13.81
CA ASN A 59 -67.37 13.06 12.63
C ASN A 59 -65.89 13.37 12.99
N GLU A 60 -65.62 14.14 14.04
CA GLU A 60 -64.27 14.40 14.54
C GLU A 60 -63.60 13.13 15.06
N GLU A 61 -64.29 12.31 15.86
CA GLU A 61 -63.73 11.06 16.37
C GLU A 61 -63.44 10.06 15.26
N ILE A 62 -64.37 9.90 14.29
CA ILE A 62 -64.12 9.04 13.12
C ILE A 62 -62.96 9.55 12.25
N LYS A 63 -62.78 10.86 12.15
CA LYS A 63 -61.71 11.48 11.41
C LYS A 63 -60.36 11.27 12.07
N THR A 64 -60.32 11.29 13.42
CA THR A 64 -59.09 11.03 14.17
C THR A 64 -58.65 9.56 14.11
N GLU A 65 -59.61 8.62 14.27
CA GLU A 65 -59.33 7.19 14.11
C GLU A 65 -58.85 6.81 12.70
N LYS A 66 -59.54 7.31 11.67
CA LYS A 66 -59.09 7.10 10.29
C LYS A 66 -57.71 7.66 10.04
N ARG A 67 -57.37 8.81 10.63
CA ARG A 67 -56.05 9.43 10.53
C ARG A 67 -54.96 8.58 11.17
N GLN A 68 -55.24 8.00 12.34
CA GLN A 68 -54.29 7.10 13.01
C GLN A 68 -54.03 5.80 12.23
N ILE A 69 -55.09 5.21 11.65
CA ILE A 69 -54.95 4.00 10.83
C ILE A 69 -54.15 4.27 9.57
N VAL A 70 -54.39 5.41 8.89
CA VAL A 70 -53.63 5.81 7.70
C VAL A 70 -52.15 6.08 8.05
N LEU A 71 -51.88 6.79 9.19
CA LEU A 71 -50.52 7.03 9.64
C LEU A 71 -49.80 5.71 9.95
N HIS A 72 -50.45 4.80 10.63
CA HIS A 72 -49.86 3.51 10.96
C HIS A 72 -49.56 2.64 9.75
N ARG A 73 -50.44 2.66 8.72
CA ARG A 73 -50.22 1.99 7.43
C ARG A 73 -49.05 2.65 6.67
N PHE A 74 -48.99 3.98 6.71
CA PHE A 74 -47.91 4.73 6.08
C PHE A 74 -46.55 4.42 6.76
N PHE A 75 -46.52 4.40 8.10
CA PHE A 75 -45.32 4.02 8.84
C PHE A 75 -44.84 2.59 8.50
N LYS A 76 -45.77 1.63 8.46
CA LYS A 76 -45.45 0.25 8.07
C LYS A 76 -44.89 0.17 6.64
N ALA A 77 -45.45 0.92 5.69
CA ALA A 77 -44.99 0.98 4.34
C ALA A 77 -43.58 1.62 4.25
N CYS A 78 -43.33 2.70 4.98
CA CYS A 78 -42.02 3.32 5.07
C CYS A 78 -40.96 2.36 5.64
N VAL A 79 -41.26 1.65 6.71
CA VAL A 79 -40.34 0.67 7.30
C VAL A 79 -40.08 -0.48 6.33
N ALA A 80 -41.10 -0.95 5.64
CA ALA A 80 -40.97 -2.03 4.65
C ALA A 80 -40.05 -1.68 3.47
N VAL A 81 -39.96 -0.40 3.09
CA VAL A 81 -39.08 0.09 2.03
C VAL A 81 -37.70 0.47 2.56
N MET A 82 -37.64 1.10 3.73
CA MET A 82 -36.40 1.57 4.31
C MET A 82 -35.47 0.43 4.77
N LEU A 83 -36.02 -0.64 5.35
CA LEU A 83 -35.23 -1.79 5.80
C LEU A 83 -34.44 -2.46 4.67
N PRO A 84 -35.05 -2.84 3.54
CA PRO A 84 -34.29 -3.39 2.43
C PRO A 84 -33.28 -2.38 1.82
N ALA A 85 -33.63 -1.10 1.78
CA ALA A 85 -32.71 -0.07 1.29
C ALA A 85 -31.46 0.06 2.18
N ILE A 86 -31.62 -0.01 3.52
CA ILE A 86 -30.50 0.00 4.45
C ILE A 86 -29.65 -1.28 4.32
N LEU A 87 -30.28 -2.44 4.15
CA LEU A 87 -29.56 -3.69 3.92
C LEU A 87 -28.78 -3.69 2.61
N LEU A 88 -29.37 -3.18 1.55
CA LEU A 88 -28.69 -3.02 0.27
C LEU A 88 -27.53 -2.03 0.36
N SER A 89 -27.74 -0.87 0.99
CA SER A 89 -26.66 0.12 1.16
C SER A 89 -25.53 -0.40 2.03
N SER A 90 -25.81 -1.15 3.11
CA SER A 90 -24.78 -1.76 3.94
C SER A 90 -24.06 -2.90 3.21
N PHE A 91 -24.74 -3.67 2.36
CA PHE A 91 -24.10 -4.68 1.53
C PHE A 91 -23.15 -4.03 0.50
N TRP A 92 -23.59 -2.96 -0.16
CA TRP A 92 -22.74 -2.18 -1.08
C TRP A 92 -21.55 -1.53 -0.37
N ALA A 93 -21.78 -0.94 0.78
CA ALA A 93 -20.71 -0.37 1.61
C ALA A 93 -19.70 -1.44 2.05
N PHE A 94 -20.17 -2.62 2.48
CA PHE A 94 -19.30 -3.72 2.87
C PHE A 94 -18.44 -4.23 1.71
N ASN A 95 -19.04 -4.43 0.51
CA ASN A 95 -18.26 -4.83 -0.67
C ASN A 95 -17.25 -3.74 -1.07
N PHE A 96 -17.63 -2.48 -1.05
CA PHE A 96 -16.73 -1.36 -1.32
C PHE A 96 -15.56 -1.29 -0.32
N TYR A 97 -15.83 -1.47 0.99
CA TYR A 97 -14.79 -1.56 2.02
C TYR A 97 -13.88 -2.77 1.82
N ARG A 98 -14.41 -3.90 1.38
CA ARG A 98 -13.61 -5.09 1.10
C ARG A 98 -12.68 -4.86 -0.10
N ASP A 99 -13.17 -4.24 -1.15
CA ASP A 99 -12.38 -3.90 -2.33
C ASP A 99 -11.28 -2.88 -1.97
N LEU A 100 -11.57 -1.85 -1.17
CA LEU A 100 -10.57 -0.91 -0.67
C LEU A 100 -9.45 -1.61 0.12
N LYS A 101 -9.77 -2.54 1.01
CA LYS A 101 -8.75 -3.34 1.73
C LYS A 101 -7.89 -4.19 0.79
N GLN A 102 -8.46 -4.71 -0.28
CA GLN A 102 -7.71 -5.46 -1.27
C GLN A 102 -6.74 -4.54 -2.05
N TYR A 103 -7.14 -3.32 -2.38
CA TYR A 103 -6.26 -2.31 -2.97
C TYR A 103 -5.14 -1.88 -1.99
N GLU A 104 -5.43 -1.68 -0.71
CA GLU A 104 -4.40 -1.40 0.30
C GLU A 104 -3.34 -2.51 0.38
N SER A 105 -3.72 -3.78 0.29
CA SER A 105 -2.77 -4.89 0.31
C SER A 105 -1.84 -4.92 -0.91
N ILE A 106 -2.25 -4.36 -2.03
CA ILE A 106 -1.43 -4.19 -3.24
C ILE A 106 -0.50 -2.97 -3.07
N ILE A 107 -0.99 -1.89 -2.46
CA ILE A 107 -0.23 -0.66 -2.20
C ILE A 107 0.96 -0.89 -1.27
N TYR A 108 0.85 -1.85 -0.33
CA TYR A 108 1.95 -2.18 0.60
C TYR A 108 2.82 -3.35 0.13
N ARG A 109 2.72 -3.77 -1.12
CA ARG A 109 3.51 -4.90 -1.62
C ARG A 109 4.93 -4.45 -1.96
N ASN A 110 5.91 -4.95 -1.22
CA ASN A 110 7.31 -4.82 -1.58
C ASN A 110 7.64 -5.78 -2.72
N ILE A 111 8.31 -5.24 -3.74
CA ILE A 111 8.98 -6.03 -4.77
C ILE A 111 10.42 -6.18 -4.33
N THR A 112 10.93 -7.40 -4.38
CA THR A 112 12.34 -7.71 -4.17
C THR A 112 12.86 -8.44 -5.41
N ILE A 113 13.96 -7.94 -5.95
CA ILE A 113 14.67 -8.50 -7.10
C ILE A 113 16.06 -8.84 -6.60
N GLY A 114 16.50 -10.07 -6.81
CA GLY A 114 17.83 -10.53 -6.43
C GLY A 114 18.58 -11.10 -7.64
N THR A 115 19.89 -11.14 -7.55
CA THR A 115 20.82 -11.81 -8.46
C THR A 115 21.68 -12.79 -7.66
N ASP A 116 21.92 -13.96 -8.20
CA ASP A 116 22.82 -14.96 -7.62
C ASP A 116 24.28 -14.78 -8.08
N ASN A 117 25.17 -15.66 -7.63
CA ASN A 117 26.57 -15.70 -8.10
C ASN A 117 26.61 -15.91 -9.63
N GLY A 118 27.45 -15.15 -10.30
CA GLY A 118 27.59 -15.20 -11.75
C GLY A 118 26.42 -14.54 -12.52
N GLU A 119 25.45 -13.99 -11.84
CA GLU A 119 24.29 -13.34 -12.46
C GLU A 119 24.39 -11.81 -12.42
N THR A 120 23.97 -11.19 -13.50
CA THR A 120 23.73 -9.75 -13.60
C THR A 120 22.32 -9.49 -14.11
N SER A 121 21.68 -8.46 -13.64
CA SER A 121 20.31 -8.11 -14.08
C SER A 121 20.18 -6.64 -14.38
N MET A 122 19.41 -6.31 -15.41
CA MET A 122 19.02 -4.92 -15.69
C MET A 122 17.54 -4.73 -15.33
N THR A 123 17.30 -3.86 -14.35
CA THR A 123 15.96 -3.50 -13.89
C THR A 123 15.61 -2.09 -14.33
N ILE A 124 14.37 -1.91 -14.84
CA ILE A 124 13.81 -0.60 -15.13
C ILE A 124 12.72 -0.32 -14.10
N LEU A 125 12.90 0.75 -13.32
CA LEU A 125 11.95 1.18 -12.32
C LEU A 125 10.73 1.90 -12.95
N PRO A 126 9.60 2.03 -12.23
CA PRO A 126 8.40 2.68 -12.75
C PRO A 126 8.59 4.13 -13.21
N ASP A 127 9.57 4.86 -12.65
CA ASP A 127 9.92 6.23 -13.05
C ASP A 127 10.78 6.29 -14.33
N GLY A 128 11.21 5.13 -14.86
CA GLY A 128 12.08 4.97 -16.01
C GLY A 128 13.57 5.02 -15.68
N SER A 129 13.96 5.05 -14.41
CA SER A 129 15.35 4.87 -13.96
C SER A 129 15.81 3.44 -14.25
N LYS A 130 17.10 3.28 -14.60
CA LYS A 130 17.70 1.99 -14.93
C LYS A 130 18.76 1.63 -13.90
N ILE A 131 18.75 0.38 -13.47
CA ILE A 131 19.71 -0.18 -12.53
C ILE A 131 20.29 -1.45 -13.16
N ILE A 132 21.61 -1.51 -13.28
CA ILE A 132 22.33 -2.74 -13.62
C ILE A 132 22.85 -3.30 -12.31
N MET A 133 22.33 -4.45 -11.91
CA MET A 133 22.66 -5.14 -10.68
C MET A 133 23.82 -6.11 -10.96
N GLY A 134 24.86 -6.05 -10.14
CA GLY A 134 25.93 -7.04 -10.13
C GLY A 134 25.50 -8.36 -9.47
N PRO A 135 26.42 -9.34 -9.39
CA PRO A 135 26.13 -10.61 -8.70
C PRO A 135 25.83 -10.41 -7.21
N GLN A 136 25.05 -11.33 -6.63
CA GLN A 136 24.64 -11.30 -5.21
C GLN A 136 24.15 -9.92 -4.76
N SER A 137 23.28 -9.31 -5.55
CA SER A 137 22.71 -7.99 -5.23
C SER A 137 21.22 -8.09 -5.04
N THR A 138 20.69 -7.26 -4.15
CA THR A 138 19.27 -7.22 -3.83
C THR A 138 18.74 -5.80 -3.94
N LEU A 139 17.67 -5.64 -4.71
CA LEU A 139 16.91 -4.41 -4.86
C LEU A 139 15.52 -4.61 -4.27
N SER A 140 15.06 -3.73 -3.41
CA SER A 140 13.68 -3.75 -2.95
C SER A 140 13.05 -2.36 -2.93
N TYR A 141 11.78 -2.30 -3.33
CA TYR A 141 10.98 -1.09 -3.25
C TYR A 141 9.49 -1.44 -3.10
N ASN A 142 8.73 -0.49 -2.59
CA ASN A 142 7.29 -0.64 -2.43
C ASN A 142 6.57 -0.14 -3.68
N ILE A 143 5.87 -1.02 -4.41
CA ILE A 143 5.23 -0.67 -5.68
C ILE A 143 4.12 0.38 -5.54
N GLY A 144 3.45 0.43 -4.40
CA GLY A 144 2.34 1.34 -4.17
C GLY A 144 2.78 2.75 -3.75
N THR A 145 3.95 2.85 -3.13
CA THR A 145 4.50 4.15 -2.70
C THR A 145 5.56 4.68 -3.65
N PHE A 146 6.17 3.81 -4.48
CA PHE A 146 7.12 4.24 -5.49
C PHE A 146 6.38 4.88 -6.67
N ASN A 147 6.42 6.19 -6.75
CA ASN A 147 5.75 6.99 -7.76
C ASN A 147 6.59 8.22 -8.13
N LEU A 148 6.01 9.14 -8.90
CA LEU A 148 6.69 10.36 -9.31
C LEU A 148 7.04 11.33 -8.16
N GLU A 149 6.40 11.17 -7.00
CA GLU A 149 6.62 12.02 -5.82
C GLU A 149 7.54 11.35 -4.79
N ASN A 150 7.48 10.03 -4.66
CA ASN A 150 8.30 9.24 -3.74
C ASN A 150 9.07 8.16 -4.50
N ARG A 151 10.37 8.38 -4.71
CA ARG A 151 11.28 7.50 -5.43
C ARG A 151 12.30 6.89 -4.48
N GLU A 152 11.83 6.00 -3.58
CA GLU A 152 12.67 5.36 -2.57
C GLU A 152 12.84 3.87 -2.86
N ILE A 153 14.09 3.40 -2.81
CA ILE A 153 14.47 1.99 -2.91
C ILE A 153 15.45 1.62 -1.81
N LYS A 154 15.53 0.34 -1.49
CA LYS A 154 16.61 -0.26 -0.69
C LYS A 154 17.47 -1.12 -1.59
N TYR A 155 18.76 -1.11 -1.33
CA TYR A 155 19.72 -1.86 -2.14
C TYR A 155 20.82 -2.45 -1.26
N ASP A 156 21.27 -3.64 -1.61
CA ASP A 156 22.46 -4.29 -1.10
C ASP A 156 23.19 -4.95 -2.27
N GLY A 157 24.52 -4.86 -2.30
CA GLY A 157 25.34 -5.42 -3.33
C GLY A 157 26.03 -4.38 -4.22
N GLU A 158 26.32 -4.77 -5.44
CA GLU A 158 26.98 -3.94 -6.46
C GLU A 158 25.99 -3.52 -7.54
N GLY A 159 26.01 -2.24 -7.94
CA GLY A 159 25.13 -1.76 -8.97
C GLY A 159 25.60 -0.49 -9.67
N TYR A 160 25.17 -0.35 -10.93
CA TYR A 160 25.26 0.88 -11.69
C TYR A 160 23.87 1.48 -11.85
N PHE A 161 23.73 2.74 -11.45
CA PHE A 161 22.48 3.46 -11.38
C PHE A 161 22.47 4.59 -12.41
N SER A 162 21.48 4.56 -13.31
CA SER A 162 21.18 5.64 -14.24
C SER A 162 19.81 6.21 -13.88
N ILE A 163 19.79 7.20 -13.00
CA ILE A 163 18.57 7.74 -12.44
C ILE A 163 18.02 8.86 -13.32
N LYS A 164 16.75 8.72 -13.69
CA LYS A 164 16.02 9.72 -14.48
C LYS A 164 15.90 11.04 -13.74
N LYS A 165 16.25 12.14 -14.43
CA LYS A 165 16.22 13.47 -13.84
C LYS A 165 14.80 13.89 -13.44
N ASN A 166 14.64 14.24 -12.17
CA ASN A 166 13.43 14.85 -11.59
C ASN A 166 13.83 15.68 -10.37
N THR A 167 13.78 17.00 -10.49
CA THR A 167 14.18 17.94 -9.44
C THR A 167 13.11 18.13 -8.38
N GLU A 168 11.84 17.84 -8.68
CA GLU A 168 10.72 17.99 -7.76
C GLU A 168 10.60 16.79 -6.80
N ALA A 169 10.97 15.60 -7.27
CA ALA A 169 10.96 14.38 -6.48
C ALA A 169 12.36 13.72 -6.46
N PRO A 170 13.19 13.96 -5.46
CA PRO A 170 14.49 13.33 -5.32
C PRO A 170 14.39 11.81 -5.26
N PHE A 171 15.35 11.13 -5.90
CA PHE A 171 15.51 9.69 -5.77
C PHE A 171 16.34 9.38 -4.53
N LYS A 172 15.87 8.45 -3.70
CA LYS A 172 16.52 8.03 -2.46
C LYS A 172 16.86 6.55 -2.53
N LEU A 173 18.11 6.24 -2.33
CA LEU A 173 18.63 4.88 -2.23
C LEU A 173 19.10 4.67 -0.80
N LYS A 174 18.54 3.67 -0.11
CA LYS A 174 18.96 3.26 1.23
C LYS A 174 19.82 2.01 1.15
N VAL A 175 20.97 2.09 1.78
CA VAL A 175 21.95 1.01 1.88
C VAL A 175 22.36 0.91 3.34
N SER A 176 21.89 -0.11 4.06
CA SER A 176 22.13 -0.20 5.51
C SER A 176 21.82 1.15 6.21
N ASP A 177 22.81 1.74 6.87
CA ASP A 177 22.72 3.04 7.57
C ASP A 177 23.15 4.25 6.71
N LEU A 178 23.21 4.10 5.40
CA LEU A 178 23.53 5.15 4.44
C LEU A 178 22.32 5.49 3.57
N GLU A 179 22.03 6.78 3.41
CA GLU A 179 21.10 7.29 2.41
C GLU A 179 21.88 8.02 1.30
N ILE A 180 21.63 7.63 0.07
CA ILE A 180 22.11 8.27 -1.15
C ILE A 180 20.94 9.01 -1.78
N LYS A 181 21.04 10.33 -1.93
CA LYS A 181 20.01 11.18 -2.50
C LYS A 181 20.50 11.84 -3.78
N VAL A 182 19.74 11.69 -4.87
CA VAL A 182 20.06 12.21 -6.18
C VAL A 182 18.85 12.82 -6.88
N LEU A 183 19.07 13.71 -7.84
CA LEU A 183 18.01 14.35 -8.65
C LEU A 183 17.94 13.81 -10.09
N GLY A 184 19.00 13.20 -10.57
CA GLY A 184 19.17 12.69 -11.93
C GLY A 184 20.65 12.53 -12.18
N THR A 185 21.18 11.33 -11.96
CA THR A 185 22.60 11.09 -11.68
C THR A 185 22.96 9.72 -12.23
N ARG A 186 24.18 9.58 -12.72
CA ARG A 186 24.79 8.28 -13.03
C ARG A 186 25.91 8.03 -12.04
N PHE A 187 25.83 6.88 -11.35
CA PHE A 187 26.81 6.51 -10.33
C PHE A 187 26.94 5.00 -10.19
N SER A 188 28.05 4.54 -9.67
CA SER A 188 28.28 3.15 -9.27
C SER A 188 28.27 3.05 -7.76
N LEU A 189 27.73 1.95 -7.26
CA LEU A 189 27.69 1.62 -5.84
C LEU A 189 28.25 0.21 -5.64
N TYR A 190 29.11 0.07 -4.65
CA TYR A 190 29.55 -1.20 -4.11
C TYR A 190 29.27 -1.21 -2.62
N ALA A 191 28.24 -1.93 -2.21
CA ALA A 191 27.75 -1.97 -0.83
C ALA A 191 27.33 -3.39 -0.49
N ARG A 192 28.14 -4.09 0.28
CA ARG A 192 27.88 -5.45 0.71
C ARG A 192 27.96 -5.52 2.23
N GLU A 193 27.02 -6.23 2.84
CA GLU A 193 26.98 -6.40 4.30
C GLU A 193 28.23 -7.10 4.85
N ASP A 194 28.88 -7.97 4.05
CA ASP A 194 30.10 -8.70 4.43
C ASP A 194 31.38 -7.86 4.31
N LYS A 195 31.30 -6.62 3.87
CA LYS A 195 32.46 -5.71 3.69
C LYS A 195 32.47 -4.63 4.77
N ASN A 196 33.70 -4.16 5.08
CA ASN A 196 33.90 -3.10 6.08
C ASN A 196 33.60 -1.70 5.53
N SER A 197 33.47 -1.56 4.21
CA SER A 197 33.22 -0.27 3.55
C SER A 197 32.22 -0.37 2.41
N THR A 198 31.50 0.72 2.23
CA THR A 198 30.64 1.00 1.07
C THR A 198 31.33 2.03 0.18
N GLU A 199 31.36 1.80 -1.11
CA GLU A 199 32.01 2.69 -2.08
C GLU A 199 30.99 3.25 -3.06
N VAL A 200 31.06 4.55 -3.33
CA VAL A 200 30.17 5.26 -4.26
C VAL A 200 31.00 6.12 -5.20
N TYR A 201 30.97 5.81 -6.48
CA TYR A 201 31.61 6.61 -7.54
C TYR A 201 30.56 7.40 -8.32
N LEU A 202 30.75 8.72 -8.43
CA LEU A 202 29.87 9.61 -9.19
C LEU A 202 30.41 9.85 -10.60
N GLU A 203 29.67 9.38 -11.60
CA GLU A 203 30.00 9.60 -13.02
C GLU A 203 29.45 10.93 -13.53
N GLU A 204 28.17 11.22 -13.27
CA GLU A 204 27.48 12.40 -13.78
C GLU A 204 26.40 12.89 -12.82
N GLY A 205 26.27 14.19 -12.70
CA GLY A 205 25.21 14.82 -11.89
C GLY A 205 25.69 15.30 -10.54
N SER A 206 24.89 15.08 -9.50
CA SER A 206 25.19 15.45 -8.11
C SER A 206 24.60 14.41 -7.18
N LEU A 207 25.36 14.05 -6.15
CA LEU A 207 24.98 12.99 -5.22
C LEU A 207 25.24 13.43 -3.80
N GLN A 208 24.21 13.37 -2.94
CA GLN A 208 24.33 13.62 -1.51
C GLN A 208 24.33 12.31 -0.74
N LEU A 209 25.35 12.11 0.09
CA LEU A 209 25.45 11.03 1.05
C LEU A 209 25.03 11.51 2.43
N THR A 210 24.28 10.69 3.16
CA THR A 210 23.95 10.91 4.57
C THR A 210 24.18 9.62 5.32
N SER A 211 25.13 9.60 6.25
CA SER A 211 25.35 8.49 7.18
C SER A 211 24.52 8.70 8.44
N PHE A 212 23.72 7.71 8.82
CA PHE A 212 22.93 7.75 10.05
C PHE A 212 23.72 7.32 11.29
N ILE A 213 24.89 6.70 11.11
CA ILE A 213 25.79 6.34 12.22
C ILE A 213 26.55 7.56 12.72
N SER A 214 27.22 8.28 11.82
CA SER A 214 28.05 9.45 12.16
C SER A 214 27.31 10.78 12.09
N ASP A 215 26.03 10.79 11.66
CA ASP A 215 25.23 11.97 11.35
C ASP A 215 25.93 12.94 10.36
N SER A 216 26.82 12.39 9.54
CA SER A 216 27.59 13.16 8.57
C SER A 216 26.89 13.25 7.22
N LYS A 217 27.08 14.39 6.54
CA LYS A 217 26.58 14.63 5.19
C LYS A 217 27.70 15.09 4.29
N LYS A 218 27.78 14.49 3.10
CA LYS A 218 28.74 14.88 2.07
C LYS A 218 28.05 15.01 0.72
N LEU A 219 28.56 15.92 -0.10
CA LEU A 219 28.12 16.10 -1.49
C LEU A 219 29.27 15.68 -2.38
N LEU A 220 29.01 14.79 -3.35
CA LEU A 220 30.00 14.37 -4.35
C LEU A 220 29.81 15.18 -5.63
N CYS A 221 30.95 15.49 -6.25
CA CYS A 221 31.06 16.02 -7.60
C CYS A 221 31.41 14.91 -8.61
N PRO A 222 31.10 15.08 -9.89
CA PRO A 222 31.47 14.10 -10.91
C PRO A 222 32.97 13.81 -10.94
N GLY A 223 33.33 12.53 -10.98
CA GLY A 223 34.69 12.03 -10.92
C GLY A 223 35.18 11.65 -9.50
N GLU A 224 34.46 12.04 -8.46
CA GLU A 224 34.82 11.70 -7.09
C GLU A 224 34.31 10.32 -6.66
N THR A 225 35.07 9.68 -5.78
CA THR A 225 34.69 8.45 -5.08
C THR A 225 34.55 8.74 -3.59
N ALA A 226 33.46 8.30 -2.97
CA ALA A 226 33.33 8.27 -1.53
C ALA A 226 33.51 6.84 -1.03
N VAL A 227 34.26 6.70 0.07
CA VAL A 227 34.41 5.48 0.84
C VAL A 227 33.79 5.71 2.20
N ILE A 228 32.80 4.89 2.55
CA ILE A 228 32.07 4.95 3.80
C ILE A 228 32.46 3.75 4.64
N HIS A 229 33.02 3.99 5.82
CA HIS A 229 33.35 2.93 6.78
C HIS A 229 32.06 2.46 7.47
N ASN A 230 31.64 1.22 7.21
CA ASN A 230 30.33 0.71 7.65
C ASN A 230 30.18 0.70 9.19
N GLU A 231 31.25 0.50 9.96
CA GLU A 231 31.19 0.49 11.42
C GLU A 231 31.06 1.88 12.04
N THR A 232 31.78 2.87 11.50
CA THR A 232 31.84 4.24 12.06
C THR A 232 30.89 5.22 11.36
N GLY A 233 30.47 4.89 10.16
CA GLY A 233 29.72 5.78 9.30
C GLY A 233 30.52 6.97 8.76
N GLU A 234 31.84 6.98 8.94
CA GLU A 234 32.71 8.04 8.44
C GLU A 234 32.77 8.01 6.91
N ILE A 235 32.64 9.18 6.29
CA ILE A 235 32.64 9.34 4.82
C ILE A 235 33.95 10.05 4.43
N GLU A 236 34.79 9.36 3.70
CA GLU A 236 36.02 9.88 3.09
C GLU A 236 35.78 10.09 1.58
N ILE A 237 36.23 11.23 1.04
CA ILE A 237 36.20 11.50 -0.42
C ILE A 237 37.62 11.31 -0.95
N VAL A 238 37.74 10.46 -1.95
CA VAL A 238 39.02 10.10 -2.57
C VAL A 238 39.03 10.60 -4.00
N ASP A 239 39.99 11.46 -4.31
CA ASP A 239 40.15 12.03 -5.67
C ASP A 239 40.80 11.06 -6.67
N ASP A 240 41.47 10.02 -6.14
CA ASP A 240 42.18 9.04 -7.01
C ASP A 240 41.22 7.92 -7.43
N THR A 241 40.77 8.04 -8.65
CA THR A 241 39.83 7.12 -9.32
C THR A 241 40.40 5.77 -9.71
N SER A 242 41.74 5.58 -9.60
CA SER A 242 42.40 4.36 -10.10
C SER A 242 42.19 3.13 -9.21
N ASP A 243 41.90 3.33 -7.90
CA ASP A 243 41.89 2.25 -6.94
C ASP A 243 40.51 1.61 -6.71
N TYR A 244 39.41 2.32 -7.03
CA TYR A 244 38.06 1.95 -6.64
C TYR A 244 37.06 1.85 -7.82
N ARG A 245 37.54 1.84 -9.07
CA ARG A 245 36.65 1.73 -10.23
C ARG A 245 36.09 0.31 -10.40
N ARG A 246 35.18 -0.06 -9.55
CA ARG A 246 34.23 -1.13 -9.84
C ARG A 246 33.03 -0.50 -10.55
N THR A 247 32.98 -0.58 -11.84
CA THR A 247 31.84 -0.10 -12.60
C THR A 247 31.04 -1.29 -13.05
N ALA A 248 30.00 -1.65 -12.32
CA ALA A 248 29.02 -2.69 -12.68
C ALA A 248 28.51 -2.51 -14.12
N GLY A 249 28.56 -1.29 -14.67
CA GLY A 249 28.21 -0.98 -16.05
C GLY A 249 29.27 -1.28 -17.11
N GLN A 250 30.54 -1.51 -16.74
CA GLN A 250 31.63 -1.70 -17.71
C GLN A 250 32.12 -3.15 -17.82
N SER A 251 31.58 -4.08 -17.05
CA SER A 251 32.00 -5.48 -17.02
C SER A 251 33.51 -5.66 -16.77
N ILE A 252 34.10 -4.82 -15.92
CA ILE A 252 35.54 -4.82 -15.57
C ILE A 252 35.67 -4.59 -14.06
N ILE A 253 36.53 -5.37 -13.40
CA ILE A 253 36.95 -5.17 -12.01
C ILE A 253 38.40 -4.68 -12.02
N TYR A 254 38.71 -3.70 -11.18
CA TYR A 254 40.06 -3.20 -10.94
C TYR A 254 40.57 -3.70 -9.61
N PHE A 255 41.83 -4.12 -9.61
CA PHE A 255 42.55 -4.58 -8.43
C PHE A 255 43.79 -3.74 -8.21
N LYS A 256 44.06 -3.32 -6.97
CA LYS A 256 45.29 -2.65 -6.59
C LYS A 256 45.91 -3.37 -5.42
N SER A 257 47.06 -3.96 -5.64
CA SER A 257 47.80 -4.72 -4.63
C SER A 257 46.88 -5.70 -3.85
N SER A 258 45.92 -6.32 -4.57
CA SER A 258 44.98 -7.28 -3.98
C SER A 258 45.61 -8.66 -3.93
N SER A 259 45.50 -9.34 -2.78
CA SER A 259 45.98 -10.73 -2.68
C SER A 259 45.21 -11.64 -3.64
N LEU A 260 45.90 -12.67 -4.16
CA LEU A 260 45.27 -13.63 -5.06
C LEU A 260 44.06 -14.32 -4.43
N SER A 261 44.05 -14.49 -3.12
CA SER A 261 42.90 -14.97 -2.35
C SER A 261 41.69 -14.03 -2.47
N ASN A 262 41.90 -12.69 -2.46
CA ASN A 262 40.82 -11.73 -2.63
C ASN A 262 40.35 -11.67 -4.09
N VAL A 263 41.30 -11.74 -5.06
CA VAL A 263 40.95 -11.86 -6.48
C VAL A 263 40.10 -13.09 -6.74
N ALA A 264 40.44 -14.22 -6.13
CA ALA A 264 39.68 -15.46 -6.24
C ALA A 264 38.25 -15.31 -5.76
N LYS A 265 38.02 -14.69 -4.60
CA LYS A 265 36.68 -14.42 -4.07
C LYS A 265 35.81 -13.56 -5.00
N ASP A 266 36.42 -12.54 -5.60
CA ASP A 266 35.70 -11.73 -6.58
C ASP A 266 35.38 -12.53 -7.86
N LEU A 267 36.28 -13.42 -8.30
CA LEU A 267 36.02 -14.32 -9.45
C LEU A 267 34.93 -15.35 -9.15
N GLU A 268 34.88 -15.91 -7.91
CA GLU A 268 33.77 -16.77 -7.47
C GLU A 268 32.43 -16.05 -7.64
N LEU A 269 32.41 -14.77 -7.20
CA LEU A 269 31.23 -13.94 -7.26
C LEU A 269 30.76 -13.68 -8.71
N TYR A 270 31.68 -13.29 -9.59
CA TYR A 270 31.32 -12.88 -10.95
C TYR A 270 31.13 -14.03 -11.92
N TYR A 271 31.77 -15.18 -11.68
CA TYR A 271 31.67 -16.32 -12.58
C TYR A 271 30.84 -17.49 -12.03
N GLY A 272 30.41 -17.39 -10.77
CA GLY A 272 29.62 -18.44 -10.14
C GLY A 272 30.37 -19.78 -10.05
N LYS A 273 31.71 -19.74 -10.01
CA LYS A 273 32.57 -20.92 -9.93
C LYS A 273 33.35 -20.90 -8.63
N ASP A 274 33.49 -22.02 -7.96
CA ASP A 274 34.37 -22.13 -6.79
C ASP A 274 35.84 -21.96 -7.21
N VAL A 275 36.63 -21.17 -6.47
CA VAL A 275 38.04 -20.91 -6.78
C VAL A 275 38.93 -21.40 -5.66
N ILE A 276 39.76 -22.42 -5.94
CA ILE A 276 40.74 -22.94 -5.01
C ILE A 276 42.10 -22.33 -5.32
N VAL A 277 42.66 -21.62 -4.34
CA VAL A 277 44.02 -21.01 -4.44
C VAL A 277 44.99 -21.83 -3.66
N GLY A 278 46.12 -22.20 -4.26
CA GLY A 278 47.22 -22.88 -3.60
C GLY A 278 47.80 -22.03 -2.46
N LYS A 279 48.09 -22.63 -1.32
CA LYS A 279 48.61 -21.92 -0.11
C LYS A 279 49.92 -21.15 -0.37
N ASP A 280 50.69 -21.62 -1.35
CA ASP A 280 51.98 -21.04 -1.68
C ASP A 280 51.85 -19.71 -2.44
N ILE A 281 50.70 -19.48 -3.08
CA ILE A 281 50.44 -18.33 -3.97
C ILE A 281 49.33 -17.40 -3.49
N GLU A 282 48.58 -17.74 -2.43
CA GLU A 282 47.44 -16.98 -1.92
C GLU A 282 47.76 -15.54 -1.58
N HIS A 283 48.99 -15.27 -1.19
CA HIS A 283 49.50 -13.95 -0.76
C HIS A 283 50.07 -13.12 -1.93
N ILE A 284 50.22 -13.70 -3.14
CA ILE A 284 50.68 -12.96 -4.32
C ILE A 284 49.72 -11.82 -4.58
N GLN A 285 50.27 -10.63 -4.85
CA GLN A 285 49.46 -9.44 -5.08
C GLN A 285 49.29 -9.23 -6.59
N PHE A 286 48.05 -8.92 -6.97
CA PHE A 286 47.69 -8.54 -8.30
C PHE A 286 47.30 -7.06 -8.38
N THR A 287 47.82 -6.35 -9.35
CA THR A 287 47.40 -4.99 -9.72
C THR A 287 47.05 -4.99 -11.21
N GLY A 288 45.83 -4.64 -11.52
CA GLY A 288 45.35 -4.63 -12.92
C GLY A 288 43.84 -4.70 -13.01
N SER A 289 43.33 -4.88 -14.21
CA SER A 289 41.88 -5.02 -14.47
C SER A 289 41.58 -6.37 -15.08
N LEU A 290 40.45 -6.97 -14.59
CA LEU A 290 39.93 -8.23 -15.08
C LEU A 290 38.51 -8.03 -15.63
N PRO A 291 38.15 -8.63 -16.78
CA PRO A 291 36.77 -8.62 -17.25
C PRO A 291 35.87 -9.47 -16.35
N THR A 292 34.57 -9.13 -16.26
CA THR A 292 33.58 -9.90 -15.52
C THR A 292 32.74 -10.84 -16.40
N ASN A 293 32.95 -10.78 -17.72
CA ASN A 293 32.14 -11.50 -18.70
C ASN A 293 32.98 -12.43 -19.61
N ASN A 294 34.31 -12.55 -19.39
CA ASN A 294 35.20 -13.39 -20.18
C ASN A 294 36.24 -14.09 -19.31
N LEU A 295 35.87 -15.27 -18.78
CA LEU A 295 36.74 -16.07 -17.92
C LEU A 295 38.06 -16.48 -18.59
N GLN A 296 38.05 -16.80 -19.89
CA GLN A 296 39.27 -17.17 -20.60
C GLN A 296 40.29 -16.04 -20.63
N GLN A 297 39.81 -14.81 -20.78
CA GLN A 297 40.67 -13.63 -20.73
C GLN A 297 41.20 -13.41 -19.32
N VAL A 298 40.41 -13.65 -18.29
CA VAL A 298 40.88 -13.59 -16.89
C VAL A 298 42.04 -14.55 -16.67
N ILE A 299 41.83 -15.81 -17.05
CA ILE A 299 42.85 -16.86 -16.92
C ILE A 299 44.13 -16.45 -17.65
N PHE A 300 44.00 -16.03 -18.92
CA PHE A 300 45.16 -15.59 -19.72
C PHE A 300 45.91 -14.45 -19.03
N VAL A 301 45.22 -13.43 -18.49
CA VAL A 301 45.87 -12.30 -17.83
C VAL A 301 46.59 -12.74 -16.55
N LEU A 302 45.91 -13.52 -15.70
CA LEU A 302 46.50 -13.96 -14.40
C LEU A 302 47.69 -14.91 -14.62
N GLU A 303 47.60 -15.87 -15.51
CA GLU A 303 48.72 -16.80 -15.80
C GLU A 303 49.94 -16.06 -16.30
N ASN A 304 49.76 -15.12 -17.26
CA ASN A 304 50.88 -14.38 -17.85
C ASN A 304 51.44 -13.28 -16.93
N THR A 305 50.62 -12.72 -16.04
CA THR A 305 51.07 -11.62 -15.17
C THR A 305 51.74 -12.15 -13.88
N LEU A 306 51.16 -13.24 -13.33
CA LEU A 306 51.63 -13.76 -12.04
C LEU A 306 52.48 -15.03 -12.19
N ASN A 307 52.63 -15.55 -13.38
CA ASN A 307 53.36 -16.80 -13.69
C ASN A 307 52.83 -17.98 -12.86
N ILE A 308 51.52 -18.10 -12.77
CA ILE A 308 50.80 -19.17 -12.14
C ILE A 308 50.14 -20.06 -13.20
N SER A 309 49.65 -21.22 -12.79
CA SER A 309 48.85 -22.10 -13.67
C SER A 309 47.41 -22.19 -13.15
N ILE A 310 46.45 -22.03 -14.07
CA ILE A 310 45.01 -22.09 -13.71
C ILE A 310 44.37 -23.22 -14.49
N SER A 311 43.76 -24.16 -13.78
CA SER A 311 43.00 -25.25 -14.37
C SER A 311 41.51 -25.13 -14.06
N ILE A 312 40.66 -25.49 -15.05
CA ILE A 312 39.22 -25.50 -14.94
C ILE A 312 38.73 -26.94 -14.84
N ASN A 313 37.97 -27.27 -13.81
CA ASN A 313 37.17 -28.50 -13.75
C ASN A 313 35.71 -28.15 -14.01
N GLU A 314 35.24 -28.27 -15.23
CA GLU A 314 33.87 -27.96 -15.61
C GLU A 314 32.84 -28.89 -14.97
N ALA A 315 33.20 -30.15 -14.64
CA ALA A 315 32.31 -31.13 -14.02
C ALA A 315 31.96 -30.76 -12.58
N GLU A 316 32.91 -30.16 -11.86
CA GLU A 316 32.75 -29.74 -10.47
C GLU A 316 32.55 -28.24 -10.34
N ASN A 317 32.57 -27.49 -11.43
CA ASN A 317 32.46 -26.04 -11.48
C ASN A 317 33.57 -25.31 -10.69
N ILE A 318 34.81 -25.85 -10.70
CA ILE A 318 35.93 -25.38 -9.88
C ILE A 318 37.05 -24.82 -10.77
N LEU A 319 37.60 -23.67 -10.35
CA LEU A 319 38.87 -23.12 -10.81
C LEU A 319 39.96 -23.42 -9.79
N THR A 320 41.10 -23.91 -10.22
CA THR A 320 42.24 -24.18 -9.32
C THR A 320 43.44 -23.40 -9.77
N PHE A 321 43.99 -22.58 -8.86
CA PHE A 321 45.20 -21.78 -9.05
C PHE A 321 46.37 -22.49 -8.38
N LYS A 322 47.47 -22.70 -9.14
CA LYS A 322 48.67 -23.43 -8.67
C LYS A 322 49.92 -22.65 -9.06
#